data_bc8d795f7f3c607fddacc1261a134b58
#
_entry.id   bc8d795f7f3c607fddacc1261a134b58
#
_cell.length_a   1.000
_cell.length_b   1.000
_cell.length_c   1.000
_cell.angle_alpha   90.00
_cell.angle_beta   90.00
_cell.angle_gamma   90.00
#
_symmetry.space_group_name_H-M   'P 1'
#
loop_
_entity.id
_entity.type
_entity.pdbx_description
1 polymer ?
#
loop_
_entity_poly.entity_id
_entity_poly.type
_entity_poly.pdbx_seq_one_letter_code
_entity_poly.pdbx_strand_id
1 'polypeptide(L)'
;ICAAWEGAFGFDHHWVGAGLTLLTLLVIFGGIHRIARVSGVVVPVMALGYIVLALGVVLFNFRRLPEVVELIVANAFGWEQAMGGGAGAALMQGIRRGLFSNEAGMGSAPNVAATAHVSHPVKQGLIQTLGVFTDTLVICTCTAFIILFGGVPDASLSGIRLTQAALVGEIGPAGSVFVAVAIFLFAFSSIIGNYYYGEANIRFITRRPWVLTLYRVLVGVMVLFGALATLDLAWSLADITMAFMTLINLVAIVLLGRQAFLLLADYVGQRRRGIKNPVYTRDRIPSLEDKAECW
;
A
#
# COMPACT_ATOMS: atom_id res chain seq x y z
N ILE A 1 9.71 2.32 10.25
CA ILE A 1 9.35 2.13 11.66
C ILE A 1 10.54 2.52 12.54
N CYS A 2 11.71 1.90 12.41
CA CYS A 2 12.86 2.14 13.30
C CYS A 2 13.25 3.63 13.36
N ALA A 3 13.43 4.29 12.20
CA ALA A 3 13.77 5.71 12.15
C ALA A 3 12.73 6.63 12.82
N ALA A 4 11.45 6.29 12.71
CA ALA A 4 10.37 7.06 13.34
C ALA A 4 10.34 6.86 14.86
N TRP A 5 10.62 5.65 15.34
CA TRP A 5 10.66 5.33 16.76
C TRP A 5 11.92 5.89 17.45
N GLU A 6 13.06 5.89 16.74
CA GLU A 6 14.26 6.58 17.19
C GLU A 6 13.98 8.09 17.35
N GLY A 7 13.38 8.74 16.34
CA GLY A 7 13.06 10.17 16.38
C GLY A 7 12.03 10.56 17.44
N ALA A 8 11.05 9.69 17.75
CA ALA A 8 9.99 9.99 18.71
C ALA A 8 10.34 9.60 20.16
N PHE A 9 11.03 8.49 20.37
CA PHE A 9 11.24 7.87 21.67
C PHE A 9 12.73 7.67 22.05
N GLY A 10 13.65 7.89 21.10
CA GLY A 10 15.07 7.64 21.31
C GLY A 10 15.46 6.15 21.36
N PHE A 11 14.61 5.25 20.89
CA PHE A 11 14.91 3.82 20.88
C PHE A 11 15.93 3.47 19.79
N ASP A 12 16.90 2.64 20.15
CA ASP A 12 17.90 2.13 19.22
C ASP A 12 17.26 1.22 18.13
N HIS A 13 17.72 1.34 16.89
CA HIS A 13 17.25 0.58 15.74
C HIS A 13 17.30 -0.94 15.94
N HIS A 14 18.31 -1.45 16.65
CA HIS A 14 18.47 -2.88 16.88
C HIS A 14 17.34 -3.43 17.76
N TRP A 15 16.97 -2.76 18.83
CA TRP A 15 15.90 -3.18 19.71
C TRP A 15 14.54 -3.08 19.06
N VAL A 16 14.29 -2.00 18.32
CA VAL A 16 13.04 -1.84 17.56
C VAL A 16 12.94 -2.89 16.48
N GLY A 17 14.03 -3.17 15.76
CA GLY A 17 14.08 -4.20 14.72
C GLY A 17 13.85 -5.61 15.27
N ALA A 18 14.48 -5.95 16.39
CA ALA A 18 14.28 -7.23 17.07
C ALA A 18 12.83 -7.41 17.55
N GLY A 19 12.27 -6.38 18.19
CA GLY A 19 10.87 -6.38 18.62
C GLY A 19 9.88 -6.51 17.46
N LEU A 20 10.11 -5.79 16.37
CA LEU A 20 9.30 -5.87 15.16
C LEU A 20 9.36 -7.28 14.53
N THR A 21 10.55 -7.86 14.46
CA THR A 21 10.75 -9.22 13.95
C THR A 21 10.01 -10.24 14.80
N LEU A 22 10.16 -10.17 16.12
CA LEU A 22 9.46 -11.05 17.04
C LEU A 22 7.94 -10.93 16.89
N LEU A 23 7.41 -9.71 16.86
CA LEU A 23 6.00 -9.45 16.69
C LEU A 23 5.48 -9.98 15.34
N THR A 24 6.24 -9.78 14.27
CA THR A 24 5.93 -10.32 12.94
C THR A 24 5.85 -11.84 12.99
N LEU A 25 6.86 -12.52 13.54
CA LEU A 25 6.87 -13.97 13.66
C LEU A 25 5.67 -14.48 14.49
N LEU A 26 5.36 -13.83 15.60
CA LEU A 26 4.20 -14.21 16.44
C LEU A 26 2.88 -14.12 15.66
N VAL A 27 2.72 -13.14 14.78
CA VAL A 27 1.50 -12.99 13.99
C VAL A 27 1.46 -14.01 12.85
N ILE A 28 2.53 -14.15 12.08
CA ILE A 28 2.55 -15.01 10.88
C ILE A 28 2.47 -16.51 11.23
N PHE A 29 3.02 -16.93 12.35
CA PHE A 29 2.84 -18.31 12.84
C PHE A 29 1.41 -18.60 13.32
N GLY A 30 0.60 -17.57 13.59
CA GLY A 30 -0.82 -17.70 13.92
C GLY A 30 -1.76 -17.99 12.74
N GLY A 31 -1.24 -17.97 11.51
CA GLY A 31 -1.98 -18.29 10.29
C GLY A 31 -2.93 -17.18 9.78
N ILE A 32 -3.58 -17.44 8.63
CA ILE A 32 -4.37 -16.45 7.87
C ILE A 32 -5.51 -15.81 8.66
N HIS A 33 -6.21 -16.58 9.50
CA HIS A 33 -7.33 -16.02 10.28
C HIS A 33 -6.88 -14.96 11.28
N ARG A 34 -5.67 -15.13 11.85
CA ARG A 34 -5.09 -14.13 12.75
C ARG A 34 -4.65 -12.89 11.98
N ILE A 35 -4.03 -13.07 10.83
CA ILE A 35 -3.64 -11.99 9.91
C ILE A 35 -4.86 -11.16 9.52
N ALA A 36 -5.91 -11.79 9.00
CA ALA A 36 -7.12 -11.12 8.56
C ALA A 36 -7.81 -10.34 9.71
N ARG A 37 -7.83 -10.92 10.91
CA ARG A 37 -8.43 -10.27 12.09
C ARG A 37 -7.63 -9.03 12.51
N VAL A 38 -6.31 -9.14 12.56
CA VAL A 38 -5.44 -8.01 12.93
C VAL A 38 -5.58 -6.89 11.91
N SER A 39 -5.41 -7.20 10.62
CA SER A 39 -5.53 -6.20 9.55
C SER A 39 -6.92 -5.58 9.47
N GLY A 40 -7.98 -6.37 9.64
CA GLY A 40 -9.37 -5.91 9.58
C GLY A 40 -9.75 -4.89 10.65
N VAL A 41 -9.04 -4.85 11.78
CA VAL A 41 -9.24 -3.85 12.84
C VAL A 41 -8.22 -2.71 12.73
N VAL A 42 -6.94 -3.05 12.57
CA VAL A 42 -5.85 -2.07 12.57
C VAL A 42 -5.98 -1.09 11.42
N VAL A 43 -6.23 -1.59 10.18
CA VAL A 43 -6.24 -0.74 8.98
C VAL A 43 -7.33 0.34 9.01
N PRO A 44 -8.61 0.04 9.29
CA PRO A 44 -9.63 1.09 9.36
C PRO A 44 -9.38 2.11 10.47
N VAL A 45 -8.95 1.67 11.64
CA VAL A 45 -8.69 2.55 12.79
C VAL A 45 -7.56 3.53 12.47
N MET A 46 -6.44 3.03 11.94
CA MET A 46 -5.32 3.90 11.60
C MET A 46 -5.64 4.85 10.44
N ALA A 47 -6.34 4.36 9.39
CA ALA A 47 -6.71 5.19 8.25
C ALA A 47 -7.64 6.34 8.67
N LEU A 48 -8.67 6.05 9.46
CA LEU A 48 -9.57 7.07 9.98
C LEU A 48 -8.84 8.06 10.88
N GLY A 49 -7.99 7.58 11.80
CA GLY A 49 -7.20 8.46 12.67
C GLY A 49 -6.27 9.38 11.87
N TYR A 50 -5.64 8.85 10.83
CA TYR A 50 -4.76 9.63 9.95
C TYR A 50 -5.53 10.67 9.13
N ILE A 51 -6.69 10.31 8.57
CA ILE A 51 -7.55 11.24 7.82
C ILE A 51 -8.06 12.34 8.74
N VAL A 52 -8.51 12.01 9.94
CA VAL A 52 -9.01 13.02 10.91
C VAL A 52 -7.91 14.00 11.29
N LEU A 53 -6.69 13.52 11.53
CA LEU A 53 -5.55 14.39 11.80
C LEU A 53 -5.22 15.29 10.61
N ALA A 54 -5.16 14.74 9.40
CA ALA A 54 -4.87 15.51 8.20
C ALA A 54 -5.94 16.59 7.94
N LEU A 55 -7.21 16.25 8.13
CA LEU A 55 -8.31 17.22 8.05
C LEU A 55 -8.16 18.32 9.13
N GLY A 56 -7.74 17.95 10.34
CA GLY A 56 -7.41 18.92 11.38
C GLY A 56 -6.33 19.90 10.93
N VAL A 57 -5.20 19.40 10.40
CA VAL A 57 -4.11 20.25 9.87
C VAL A 57 -4.62 21.17 8.75
N VAL A 58 -5.41 20.65 7.81
CA VAL A 58 -6.00 21.46 6.73
C VAL A 58 -6.94 22.55 7.28
N LEU A 59 -7.78 22.23 8.25
CA LEU A 59 -8.71 23.18 8.84
C LEU A 59 -7.99 24.28 9.62
N PHE A 60 -6.95 23.95 10.39
CA PHE A 60 -6.13 24.93 11.10
C PHE A 60 -5.36 25.84 10.13
N ASN A 61 -4.95 25.32 8.97
CA ASN A 61 -4.21 26.05 7.95
C ASN A 61 -5.08 26.46 6.74
N PHE A 62 -6.41 26.55 6.90
CA PHE A 62 -7.34 26.77 5.79
C PHE A 62 -7.01 28.01 4.96
N ARG A 63 -6.49 29.07 5.58
CA ARG A 63 -6.10 30.31 4.87
C ARG A 63 -4.92 30.09 3.90
N ARG A 64 -4.03 29.15 4.19
CA ARG A 64 -2.88 28.79 3.36
C ARG A 64 -3.21 27.73 2.29
N LEU A 65 -4.42 27.16 2.34
CA LEU A 65 -4.83 26.10 1.40
C LEU A 65 -4.73 26.52 -0.07
N PRO A 66 -5.18 27.73 -0.49
CA PRO A 66 -5.01 28.16 -1.88
C PRO A 66 -3.55 28.23 -2.31
N GLU A 67 -2.65 28.74 -1.46
CA GLU A 67 -1.21 28.83 -1.71
C GLU A 67 -0.58 27.44 -1.90
N VAL A 68 -0.93 26.47 -1.06
CA VAL A 68 -0.43 25.10 -1.18
C VAL A 68 -0.95 24.41 -2.44
N VAL A 69 -2.22 24.61 -2.80
CA VAL A 69 -2.78 24.08 -4.05
C VAL A 69 -2.11 24.71 -5.26
N GLU A 70 -1.89 26.03 -5.26
CA GLU A 70 -1.15 26.74 -6.30
C GLU A 70 0.28 26.19 -6.43
N LEU A 71 0.98 26.00 -5.31
CA LEU A 71 2.31 25.39 -5.29
C LEU A 71 2.32 24.00 -5.93
N ILE A 72 1.36 23.15 -5.61
CA ILE A 72 1.23 21.81 -6.20
C ILE A 72 1.04 21.92 -7.73
N VAL A 73 0.08 22.73 -8.17
CA VAL A 73 -0.27 22.88 -9.59
C VAL A 73 0.90 23.53 -10.37
N ALA A 74 1.49 24.59 -9.81
CA ALA A 74 2.64 25.26 -10.43
C ALA A 74 3.83 24.32 -10.62
N ASN A 75 4.12 23.46 -9.63
CA ASN A 75 5.22 22.50 -9.72
C ASN A 75 4.88 21.28 -10.60
N ALA A 76 3.61 20.90 -10.70
CA ALA A 76 3.18 19.83 -11.59
C ALA A 76 3.24 20.22 -13.08
N PHE A 77 2.90 21.47 -13.38
CA PHE A 77 2.79 21.99 -14.74
C PHE A 77 3.77 23.14 -15.02
N GLY A 78 4.67 23.46 -14.12
CA GLY A 78 5.54 24.63 -14.16
C GLY A 78 6.49 24.64 -15.36
N TRP A 79 6.42 25.71 -16.14
CA TRP A 79 7.23 25.93 -17.33
C TRP A 79 8.73 26.08 -17.02
N GLU A 80 9.10 26.59 -15.83
CA GLU A 80 10.49 26.75 -15.41
C GLU A 80 11.22 25.41 -15.25
N GLN A 81 10.51 24.39 -14.77
CA GLN A 81 11.03 23.03 -14.62
C GLN A 81 11.03 22.24 -15.93
N ALA A 82 10.11 22.55 -16.85
CA ALA A 82 10.06 21.95 -18.18
C ALA A 82 11.29 22.30 -19.01
N MET A 83 11.83 23.51 -18.85
CA MET A 83 13.05 23.96 -19.54
C MET A 83 14.34 23.39 -18.95
N GLY A 84 14.34 22.93 -17.69
CA GLY A 84 15.51 22.41 -16.98
C GLY A 84 15.57 20.88 -16.78
N GLY A 85 14.69 20.11 -17.42
CA GLY A 85 14.63 18.64 -17.20
C GLY A 85 13.95 18.23 -15.89
N GLY A 86 13.56 19.17 -15.03
CA GLY A 86 12.94 18.91 -13.73
C GLY A 86 11.52 18.35 -13.83
N ALA A 87 10.74 18.74 -14.86
CA ALA A 87 9.39 18.21 -15.07
C ALA A 87 9.39 16.70 -15.33
N GLY A 88 10.35 16.19 -16.09
CA GLY A 88 10.51 14.76 -16.32
C GLY A 88 10.86 13.99 -15.04
N ALA A 89 11.71 14.57 -14.21
CA ALA A 89 12.06 13.98 -12.90
C ALA A 89 10.87 13.97 -11.94
N ALA A 90 10.10 15.05 -11.84
CA ALA A 90 8.91 15.13 -11.02
C ALA A 90 7.84 14.13 -11.47
N LEU A 91 7.56 14.05 -12.78
CA LEU A 91 6.64 13.07 -13.35
C LEU A 91 7.10 11.63 -13.05
N MET A 92 8.37 11.33 -13.26
CA MET A 92 8.93 10.01 -13.01
C MET A 92 8.81 9.61 -11.53
N GLN A 93 9.12 10.53 -10.61
CA GLN A 93 8.98 10.26 -9.17
C GLN A 93 7.51 10.09 -8.76
N GLY A 94 6.61 10.93 -9.30
CA GLY A 94 5.19 10.79 -9.05
C GLY A 94 4.64 9.44 -9.51
N ILE A 95 4.99 9.00 -10.72
CA ILE A 95 4.60 7.68 -11.24
C ILE A 95 5.17 6.56 -10.39
N ARG A 96 6.49 6.58 -10.09
CA ARG A 96 7.12 5.55 -9.27
C ARG A 96 6.48 5.41 -7.90
N ARG A 97 6.30 6.52 -7.19
CA ARG A 97 5.78 6.49 -5.81
C ARG A 97 4.28 6.22 -5.77
N GLY A 98 3.52 6.72 -6.73
CA GLY A 98 2.10 6.39 -6.87
C GLY A 98 1.86 4.91 -7.16
N LEU A 99 2.57 4.34 -8.11
CA LEU A 99 2.48 2.90 -8.41
C LEU A 99 2.93 2.04 -7.22
N PHE A 100 3.98 2.47 -6.51
CA PHE A 100 4.46 1.78 -5.32
C PHE A 100 3.39 1.74 -4.22
N SER A 101 2.72 2.86 -3.95
CA SER A 101 1.72 2.97 -2.88
C SER A 101 0.49 2.10 -3.11
N ASN A 102 -0.06 2.12 -4.32
CA ASN A 102 -1.32 1.42 -4.63
C ASN A 102 -1.13 0.02 -5.23
N GLU A 103 0.11 -0.40 -5.52
CA GLU A 103 0.47 -1.70 -6.11
C GLU A 103 -0.31 -2.05 -7.40
N ALA A 104 -0.92 -1.05 -8.06
CA ALA A 104 -1.74 -1.28 -9.24
C ALA A 104 -0.90 -1.82 -10.41
N GLY A 105 -1.28 -2.97 -10.94
CA GLY A 105 -0.57 -3.64 -12.03
C GLY A 105 0.68 -4.41 -11.61
N MET A 106 1.07 -4.40 -10.33
CA MET A 106 2.28 -5.11 -9.86
C MET A 106 2.09 -6.61 -9.68
N GLY A 107 0.84 -7.08 -9.46
CA GLY A 107 0.55 -8.51 -9.30
C GLY A 107 0.52 -9.00 -7.86
N SER A 108 0.78 -8.14 -6.88
CA SER A 108 0.67 -8.45 -5.45
C SER A 108 -0.78 -8.54 -4.99
N ALA A 109 -1.58 -7.52 -5.24
CA ALA A 109 -2.98 -7.44 -4.84
C ALA A 109 -3.85 -8.64 -5.32
N PRO A 110 -3.72 -9.19 -6.54
CA PRO A 110 -4.46 -10.36 -6.98
C PRO A 110 -4.29 -11.60 -6.09
N ASN A 111 -3.13 -11.79 -5.44
CA ASN A 111 -2.88 -12.93 -4.56
C ASN A 111 -3.82 -12.99 -3.36
N VAL A 112 -4.16 -11.83 -2.79
CA VAL A 112 -5.14 -11.74 -1.69
C VAL A 112 -6.55 -11.62 -2.23
N ALA A 113 -6.76 -10.87 -3.30
CA ALA A 113 -8.05 -10.70 -3.91
C ALA A 113 -8.69 -12.04 -4.33
N ALA A 114 -7.87 -12.99 -4.81
CA ALA A 114 -8.33 -14.33 -5.20
C ALA A 114 -8.85 -15.15 -4.02
N THR A 115 -8.50 -14.82 -2.78
CA THR A 115 -9.00 -15.54 -1.60
C THR A 115 -10.32 -15.01 -1.06
N ALA A 116 -10.83 -13.90 -1.61
CA ALA A 116 -12.07 -13.29 -1.16
C ALA A 116 -13.28 -14.08 -1.63
N HIS A 117 -14.16 -14.41 -0.70
CA HIS A 117 -15.45 -15.06 -1.03
C HIS A 117 -16.46 -14.01 -1.49
N VAL A 118 -16.71 -13.97 -2.79
CA VAL A 118 -17.66 -13.01 -3.41
C VAL A 118 -18.59 -13.74 -4.37
N SER A 119 -19.79 -13.21 -4.57
CA SER A 119 -20.78 -13.84 -5.47
C SER A 119 -20.48 -13.60 -6.96
N HIS A 120 -19.59 -12.69 -7.29
CA HIS A 120 -19.19 -12.38 -8.67
C HIS A 120 -17.79 -11.79 -8.68
N PRO A 121 -16.84 -12.24 -9.51
CA PRO A 121 -15.45 -11.78 -9.53
C PRO A 121 -15.30 -10.28 -9.70
N VAL A 122 -16.16 -9.63 -10.49
CA VAL A 122 -16.16 -8.18 -10.72
C VAL A 122 -16.38 -7.39 -9.44
N LYS A 123 -17.10 -7.91 -8.44
CA LYS A 123 -17.24 -7.22 -7.15
C LYS A 123 -15.91 -7.02 -6.47
N GLN A 124 -15.07 -8.05 -6.49
CA GLN A 124 -13.72 -7.94 -5.91
C GLN A 124 -12.85 -6.97 -6.72
N GLY A 125 -12.93 -7.01 -8.06
CA GLY A 125 -12.24 -6.03 -8.89
C GLY A 125 -12.63 -4.59 -8.59
N LEU A 126 -13.93 -4.31 -8.41
CA LEU A 126 -14.42 -2.98 -8.04
C LEU A 126 -13.95 -2.54 -6.64
N ILE A 127 -13.90 -3.46 -5.67
CA ILE A 127 -13.36 -3.18 -4.33
C ILE A 127 -11.87 -2.83 -4.42
N GLN A 128 -11.09 -3.55 -5.22
CA GLN A 128 -9.67 -3.24 -5.43
C GLN A 128 -9.49 -1.87 -6.10
N THR A 129 -10.31 -1.54 -7.10
CA THR A 129 -10.31 -0.22 -7.74
C THR A 129 -10.61 0.90 -6.74
N LEU A 130 -11.61 0.70 -5.87
CA LEU A 130 -11.92 1.65 -4.81
C LEU A 130 -10.76 1.79 -3.81
N GLY A 131 -10.07 0.69 -3.49
CA GLY A 131 -8.87 0.69 -2.64
C GLY A 131 -7.76 1.56 -3.22
N VAL A 132 -7.41 1.37 -4.49
CA VAL A 132 -6.41 2.16 -5.22
C VAL A 132 -6.78 3.65 -5.23
N PHE A 133 -8.06 3.96 -5.49
CA PHE A 133 -8.56 5.33 -5.48
C PHE A 133 -8.43 5.97 -4.10
N THR A 134 -8.83 5.26 -3.05
CA THR A 134 -8.77 5.75 -1.66
C THR A 134 -7.34 5.95 -1.20
N ASP A 135 -6.43 5.01 -1.49
CA ASP A 135 -5.04 5.14 -1.14
C ASP A 135 -4.42 6.39 -1.80
N THR A 136 -4.55 6.50 -3.12
CA THR A 136 -3.87 7.55 -3.88
C THR A 136 -4.48 8.93 -3.67
N LEU A 137 -5.82 9.06 -3.76
CA LEU A 137 -6.49 10.36 -3.71
C LEU A 137 -6.83 10.82 -2.29
N VAL A 138 -6.93 9.92 -1.33
CA VAL A 138 -7.25 10.33 0.06
C VAL A 138 -5.99 10.26 0.91
N ILE A 139 -5.40 9.08 1.11
CA ILE A 139 -4.31 8.90 2.06
C ILE A 139 -3.03 9.63 1.63
N CYS A 140 -2.62 9.48 0.37
CA CYS A 140 -1.42 10.16 -0.13
C CYS A 140 -1.60 11.68 -0.16
N THR A 141 -2.79 12.19 -0.48
CA THR A 141 -3.10 13.63 -0.42
C THR A 141 -3.06 14.16 1.00
N CYS A 142 -3.57 13.40 1.99
CA CYS A 142 -3.43 13.76 3.40
C CYS A 142 -1.96 13.94 3.80
N THR A 143 -1.09 13.00 3.41
CA THR A 143 0.35 13.09 3.69
C THR A 143 1.00 14.30 3.01
N ALA A 144 0.65 14.56 1.74
CA ALA A 144 1.15 15.70 1.00
C ALA A 144 0.78 17.03 1.69
N PHE A 145 -0.46 17.19 2.10
CA PHE A 145 -0.89 18.39 2.81
C PHE A 145 -0.19 18.55 4.16
N ILE A 146 -0.05 17.49 4.96
CA ILE A 146 0.69 17.55 6.22
C ILE A 146 2.11 18.09 5.99
N ILE A 147 2.82 17.57 4.99
CA ILE A 147 4.19 17.99 4.69
C ILE A 147 4.24 19.43 4.18
N LEU A 148 3.34 19.81 3.26
CA LEU A 148 3.37 21.13 2.64
C LEU A 148 2.92 22.25 3.58
N PHE A 149 1.97 21.99 4.50
CA PHE A 149 1.57 22.97 5.51
C PHE A 149 2.63 23.13 6.60
N GLY A 150 3.27 22.05 7.05
CA GLY A 150 4.33 22.10 8.05
C GLY A 150 5.59 22.83 7.59
N GLY A 151 5.67 23.15 6.29
CA GLY A 151 6.89 23.66 5.65
C GLY A 151 7.99 22.61 5.61
N VAL A 152 8.97 22.78 4.76
CA VAL A 152 10.16 21.89 4.71
C VAL A 152 11.29 22.54 5.48
N PRO A 153 11.49 22.21 6.77
CA PRO A 153 12.46 22.91 7.61
C PRO A 153 13.90 22.67 7.16
N ASP A 154 14.16 21.51 6.54
CA ASP A 154 15.50 21.09 6.16
C ASP A 154 15.44 20.17 4.93
N ALA A 155 16.13 20.58 3.86
CA ALA A 155 16.24 19.80 2.60
C ALA A 155 17.02 18.48 2.79
N SER A 156 17.71 18.28 3.89
CA SER A 156 18.42 17.04 4.23
C SER A 156 17.49 15.95 4.76
N LEU A 157 16.27 16.31 5.20
CA LEU A 157 15.32 15.36 5.74
C LEU A 157 14.61 14.60 4.61
N SER A 158 14.50 13.31 4.76
CA SER A 158 13.82 12.44 3.78
C SER A 158 12.93 11.39 4.46
N GLY A 159 11.99 10.84 3.70
CA GLY A 159 11.09 9.79 4.16
C GLY A 159 10.26 10.21 5.37
N ILE A 160 10.13 9.30 6.34
CA ILE A 160 9.27 9.51 7.50
C ILE A 160 9.71 10.64 8.42
N ARG A 161 11.03 10.93 8.48
CA ARG A 161 11.57 12.03 9.29
C ARG A 161 11.07 13.40 8.80
N LEU A 162 10.85 13.55 7.50
CA LEU A 162 10.25 14.75 6.93
C LEU A 162 8.81 14.94 7.42
N THR A 163 7.99 13.88 7.39
CA THR A 163 6.61 13.94 7.88
C THR A 163 6.55 14.22 9.39
N GLN A 164 7.46 13.62 10.16
CA GLN A 164 7.56 13.91 11.61
C GLN A 164 7.90 15.38 11.87
N ALA A 165 8.90 15.91 11.18
CA ALA A 165 9.31 17.31 11.34
C ALA A 165 8.18 18.27 10.95
N ALA A 166 7.51 18.02 9.84
CA ALA A 166 6.35 18.80 9.41
C ALA A 166 5.25 18.82 10.46
N LEU A 167 4.88 17.65 10.99
CA LEU A 167 3.80 17.56 11.97
C LEU A 167 4.20 18.11 13.36
N VAL A 168 5.48 18.01 13.72
CA VAL A 168 5.99 18.68 14.93
C VAL A 168 5.86 20.20 14.81
N GLY A 169 6.08 20.78 13.62
CA GLY A 169 5.84 22.20 13.35
C GLY A 169 4.39 22.61 13.55
N GLU A 170 3.42 21.75 13.22
CA GLU A 170 1.99 22.05 13.31
C GLU A 170 1.38 21.83 14.70
N ILE A 171 1.71 20.71 15.36
CA ILE A 171 1.06 20.29 16.62
C ILE A 171 2.04 20.02 17.76
N GLY A 172 3.32 20.40 17.58
CA GLY A 172 4.36 20.21 18.59
C GLY A 172 4.84 18.76 18.73
N PRO A 173 5.53 18.40 19.83
CA PRO A 173 6.16 17.08 20.02
C PRO A 173 5.20 15.90 19.91
N ALA A 174 3.91 16.09 20.18
CA ALA A 174 2.88 15.07 20.01
C ALA A 174 2.78 14.58 18.55
N GLY A 175 3.13 15.44 17.57
CA GLY A 175 3.18 15.09 16.16
C GLY A 175 4.18 13.98 15.86
N SER A 176 5.36 14.02 16.45
CA SER A 176 6.37 12.96 16.26
C SER A 176 5.88 11.61 16.80
N VAL A 177 5.28 11.60 17.97
CA VAL A 177 4.70 10.38 18.58
C VAL A 177 3.58 9.82 17.73
N PHE A 178 2.66 10.70 17.27
CA PHE A 178 1.57 10.28 16.41
C PHE A 178 2.08 9.62 15.12
N VAL A 179 3.04 10.25 14.43
CA VAL A 179 3.63 9.68 13.21
C VAL A 179 4.33 8.36 13.50
N ALA A 180 5.04 8.23 14.61
CA ALA A 180 5.72 6.98 14.98
C ALA A 180 4.72 5.83 15.19
N VAL A 181 3.58 6.09 15.84
CA VAL A 181 2.51 5.10 16.02
C VAL A 181 1.81 4.81 14.69
N ALA A 182 1.47 5.84 13.92
CA ALA A 182 0.81 5.68 12.63
C ALA A 182 1.66 4.84 11.66
N ILE A 183 2.94 5.18 11.48
CA ILE A 183 3.82 4.43 10.58
C ILE A 183 4.08 3.01 11.08
N PHE A 184 4.08 2.78 12.39
CA PHE A 184 4.15 1.43 12.92
C PHE A 184 2.95 0.60 12.46
N LEU A 185 1.74 1.11 12.62
CA LEU A 185 0.51 0.42 12.22
C LEU A 185 0.44 0.20 10.70
N PHE A 186 0.73 1.24 9.90
CA PHE A 186 0.74 1.16 8.43
C PHE A 186 1.79 0.17 7.91
N ALA A 187 3.04 0.32 8.34
CA ALA A 187 4.13 -0.52 7.85
C ALA A 187 4.04 -1.95 8.39
N PHE A 188 3.58 -2.13 9.64
CA PHE A 188 3.39 -3.46 10.19
C PHE A 188 2.28 -4.24 9.46
N SER A 189 1.15 -3.58 9.15
CA SER A 189 0.10 -4.20 8.34
C SER A 189 0.59 -4.57 6.94
N SER A 190 1.46 -3.74 6.34
CA SER A 190 2.08 -4.03 5.05
C SER A 190 3.05 -5.22 5.12
N ILE A 191 3.87 -5.33 6.16
CA ILE A 191 4.74 -6.50 6.38
C ILE A 191 3.92 -7.80 6.41
N ILE A 192 2.81 -7.78 7.16
CA ILE A 192 1.93 -8.95 7.28
C ILE A 192 1.22 -9.25 5.96
N GLY A 193 0.77 -8.23 5.23
CA GLY A 193 0.15 -8.36 3.91
C GLY A 193 1.11 -8.97 2.89
N ASN A 194 2.33 -8.44 2.80
CA ASN A 194 3.37 -8.93 1.90
C ASN A 194 3.80 -10.36 2.23
N TYR A 195 3.90 -10.70 3.51
CA TYR A 195 4.11 -12.09 3.91
C TYR A 195 3.01 -12.99 3.33
N TYR A 196 1.74 -12.56 3.42
CA TYR A 196 0.63 -13.38 2.95
C TYR A 196 0.64 -13.59 1.44
N TYR A 197 1.08 -12.61 0.65
CA TYR A 197 1.27 -12.78 -0.80
C TYR A 197 2.20 -13.96 -1.10
N GLY A 198 3.34 -14.03 -0.42
CA GLY A 198 4.28 -15.13 -0.59
C GLY A 198 3.75 -16.47 -0.05
N GLU A 199 3.06 -16.48 1.09
CA GLU A 199 2.43 -17.70 1.63
C GLU A 199 1.41 -18.28 0.64
N ALA A 200 0.55 -17.44 0.03
CA ALA A 200 -0.44 -17.86 -0.93
C ALA A 200 0.22 -18.54 -2.15
N ASN A 201 1.27 -17.93 -2.69
CA ASN A 201 2.01 -18.50 -3.82
C ASN A 201 2.74 -19.81 -3.45
N ILE A 202 3.37 -19.90 -2.28
CA ILE A 202 4.03 -21.13 -1.84
C ILE A 202 3.02 -22.26 -1.68
N ARG A 203 1.86 -21.97 -1.09
CA ARG A 203 0.78 -22.97 -0.91
C ARG A 203 0.21 -23.46 -2.25
N PHE A 204 0.21 -22.59 -3.26
CA PHE A 204 -0.17 -22.98 -4.61
C PHE A 204 0.83 -23.94 -5.25
N ILE A 205 2.15 -23.66 -5.10
CA ILE A 205 3.23 -24.48 -5.67
C ILE A 205 3.43 -25.79 -4.90
N THR A 206 3.38 -25.76 -3.57
CA THR A 206 3.66 -26.92 -2.73
C THR A 206 2.85 -26.97 -1.45
N ARG A 207 2.43 -28.16 -1.07
CA ARG A 207 1.72 -28.41 0.20
C ARG A 207 2.68 -28.86 1.33
N ARG A 208 3.99 -28.87 1.10
CA ARG A 208 4.98 -29.33 2.10
C ARG A 208 5.11 -28.32 3.24
N PRO A 209 4.84 -28.71 4.50
CA PRO A 209 4.82 -27.77 5.63
C PRO A 209 6.18 -27.15 5.97
N TRP A 210 7.28 -27.91 5.75
CA TRP A 210 8.61 -27.40 6.02
C TRP A 210 9.02 -26.24 5.11
N VAL A 211 8.54 -26.20 3.85
CA VAL A 211 8.80 -25.09 2.91
C VAL A 211 8.16 -23.81 3.43
N LEU A 212 6.95 -23.90 3.93
CA LEU A 212 6.27 -22.76 4.53
C LEU A 212 6.97 -22.28 5.81
N THR A 213 7.45 -23.21 6.63
CA THR A 213 8.21 -22.86 7.84
C THR A 213 9.53 -22.16 7.49
N LEU A 214 10.25 -22.68 6.49
CA LEU A 214 11.46 -22.03 5.97
C LEU A 214 11.16 -20.60 5.47
N TYR A 215 10.10 -20.44 4.71
CA TYR A 215 9.66 -19.11 4.23
C TYR A 215 9.38 -18.15 5.39
N ARG A 216 8.68 -18.59 6.45
CA ARG A 216 8.41 -17.78 7.64
C ARG A 216 9.68 -17.31 8.35
N VAL A 217 10.66 -18.20 8.47
CA VAL A 217 11.97 -17.87 9.05
C VAL A 217 12.70 -16.85 8.15
N LEU A 218 12.72 -17.06 6.83
CA LEU A 218 13.32 -16.12 5.89
C LEU A 218 12.66 -14.74 5.95
N VAL A 219 11.33 -14.66 6.07
CA VAL A 219 10.64 -13.39 6.27
C VAL A 219 11.09 -12.70 7.56
N GLY A 220 11.21 -13.44 8.67
CA GLY A 220 11.75 -12.90 9.92
C GLY A 220 13.17 -12.32 9.75
N VAL A 221 14.05 -13.05 9.08
CA VAL A 221 15.41 -12.57 8.77
C VAL A 221 15.36 -11.32 7.89
N MET A 222 14.50 -11.27 6.88
CA MET A 222 14.36 -10.10 6.01
C MET A 222 13.75 -8.88 6.72
N VAL A 223 12.85 -9.08 7.67
CA VAL A 223 12.34 -7.99 8.52
C VAL A 223 13.46 -7.40 9.38
N LEU A 224 14.29 -8.24 10.00
CA LEU A 224 15.45 -7.78 10.75
C LEU A 224 16.47 -7.08 9.85
N PHE A 225 16.78 -7.65 8.69
CA PHE A 225 17.66 -7.02 7.70
C PHE A 225 17.13 -5.65 7.29
N GLY A 226 15.84 -5.54 6.94
CA GLY A 226 15.23 -4.27 6.54
C GLY A 226 15.17 -3.22 7.66
N ALA A 227 15.11 -3.67 8.93
CA ALA A 227 15.20 -2.77 10.08
C ALA A 227 16.60 -2.15 10.24
N LEU A 228 17.65 -2.85 9.83
CA LEU A 228 19.05 -2.43 9.98
C LEU A 228 19.64 -1.84 8.70
N ALA A 229 19.03 -2.10 7.55
CA ALA A 229 19.48 -1.61 6.25
C ALA A 229 19.30 -0.09 6.11
N THR A 230 20.13 0.52 5.27
CA THR A 230 19.95 1.91 4.88
C THR A 230 18.69 2.08 4.03
N LEU A 231 18.08 3.27 4.08
CA LEU A 231 16.86 3.57 3.33
C LEU A 231 17.08 3.41 1.82
N ASP A 232 18.23 3.86 1.32
CA ASP A 232 18.57 3.78 -0.12
C ASP A 232 18.73 2.34 -0.60
N LEU A 233 19.35 1.46 0.21
CA LEU A 233 19.46 0.05 -0.11
C LEU A 233 18.08 -0.61 -0.14
N ALA A 234 17.24 -0.32 0.85
CA ALA A 234 15.88 -0.87 0.92
C ALA A 234 15.04 -0.44 -0.29
N TRP A 235 15.09 0.84 -0.69
CA TRP A 235 14.38 1.34 -1.87
C TRP A 235 14.92 0.75 -3.17
N SER A 236 16.24 0.63 -3.32
CA SER A 236 16.85 0.04 -4.53
C SER A 236 16.44 -1.43 -4.71
N LEU A 237 16.46 -2.22 -3.64
CA LEU A 237 16.01 -3.61 -3.69
C LEU A 237 14.50 -3.71 -4.00
N ALA A 238 13.69 -2.85 -3.38
CA ALA A 238 12.26 -2.82 -3.64
C ALA A 238 11.97 -2.45 -5.11
N ASP A 239 12.55 -1.40 -5.65
CA ASP A 239 12.34 -0.94 -7.02
C ASP A 239 12.71 -2.06 -8.04
N ILE A 240 13.82 -2.77 -7.83
CA ILE A 240 14.24 -3.87 -8.71
C ILE A 240 13.27 -5.06 -8.64
N THR A 241 12.94 -5.50 -7.44
CA THR A 241 12.06 -6.67 -7.26
C THR A 241 10.64 -6.40 -7.76
N MET A 242 10.12 -5.20 -7.52
CA MET A 242 8.82 -4.77 -8.00
C MET A 242 8.78 -4.60 -9.52
N ALA A 243 9.86 -4.15 -10.15
CA ALA A 243 9.95 -4.07 -11.60
C ALA A 243 9.81 -5.46 -12.25
N PHE A 244 10.52 -6.48 -11.76
CA PHE A 244 10.37 -7.85 -12.25
C PHE A 244 8.95 -8.40 -12.04
N MET A 245 8.39 -8.20 -10.87
CA MET A 245 7.02 -8.64 -10.55
C MET A 245 6.00 -7.97 -11.49
N THR A 246 6.14 -6.67 -11.72
CA THR A 246 5.28 -5.90 -12.62
C THR A 246 5.37 -6.39 -14.06
N LEU A 247 6.56 -6.62 -14.59
CA LEU A 247 6.75 -7.11 -15.97
C LEU A 247 6.04 -8.44 -16.19
N ILE A 248 6.18 -9.38 -15.27
CA ILE A 248 5.50 -10.68 -15.34
C ILE A 248 3.98 -10.50 -15.28
N ASN A 249 3.50 -9.65 -14.38
CA ASN A 249 2.06 -9.44 -14.20
C ASN A 249 1.43 -8.70 -15.38
N LEU A 250 2.13 -7.77 -16.03
CA LEU A 250 1.62 -7.10 -17.24
C LEU A 250 1.32 -8.09 -18.36
N VAL A 251 2.18 -9.10 -18.54
CA VAL A 251 1.91 -10.18 -19.50
C VAL A 251 0.63 -10.93 -19.10
N ALA A 252 0.47 -11.27 -17.83
CA ALA A 252 -0.73 -11.94 -17.34
C ALA A 252 -1.99 -11.08 -17.54
N ILE A 253 -1.95 -9.78 -17.26
CA ILE A 253 -3.05 -8.83 -17.47
C ILE A 253 -3.47 -8.81 -18.95
N VAL A 254 -2.52 -8.73 -19.88
CA VAL A 254 -2.82 -8.72 -21.31
C VAL A 254 -3.49 -10.03 -21.73
N LEU A 255 -2.98 -11.18 -21.30
CA LEU A 255 -3.52 -12.49 -21.63
C LEU A 255 -4.91 -12.73 -21.02
N LEU A 256 -5.16 -12.25 -19.82
CA LEU A 256 -6.42 -12.40 -19.08
C LEU A 256 -7.43 -11.28 -19.35
N GLY A 257 -7.02 -10.20 -20.02
CA GLY A 257 -7.85 -9.00 -20.24
C GLY A 257 -9.19 -9.30 -20.91
N ARG A 258 -9.20 -10.16 -21.94
CA ARG A 258 -10.45 -10.57 -22.61
C ARG A 258 -11.43 -11.23 -21.62
N GLN A 259 -10.95 -12.06 -20.72
CA GLN A 259 -11.76 -12.75 -19.71
C GLN A 259 -12.34 -11.75 -18.70
N ALA A 260 -11.54 -10.78 -18.26
CA ALA A 260 -11.99 -9.72 -17.37
C ALA A 260 -13.12 -8.88 -18.00
N PHE A 261 -13.02 -8.54 -19.29
CA PHE A 261 -14.08 -7.81 -20.01
C PHE A 261 -15.35 -8.63 -20.19
N LEU A 262 -15.25 -9.94 -20.44
CA LEU A 262 -16.42 -10.82 -20.51
C LEU A 262 -17.16 -10.89 -19.17
N LEU A 263 -16.43 -11.04 -18.07
CA LEU A 263 -16.99 -11.02 -16.72
C LEU A 263 -17.64 -9.67 -16.40
N LEU A 264 -17.00 -8.56 -16.78
CA LEU A 264 -17.56 -7.23 -16.60
C LEU A 264 -18.86 -7.04 -17.39
N ALA A 265 -18.90 -7.52 -18.63
CA ALA A 265 -20.10 -7.46 -19.47
C ALA A 265 -21.28 -8.26 -18.86
N ASP A 266 -21.01 -9.46 -18.32
CA ASP A 266 -22.04 -10.24 -17.60
C ASP A 266 -22.54 -9.49 -16.36
N TYR A 267 -21.64 -8.98 -15.54
CA TYR A 267 -21.98 -8.21 -14.34
C TYR A 267 -22.86 -7.01 -14.66
N VAL A 268 -22.45 -6.19 -15.64
CA VAL A 268 -23.21 -5.00 -16.08
C VAL A 268 -24.56 -5.42 -16.69
N GLY A 269 -24.60 -6.50 -17.46
CA GLY A 269 -25.81 -7.05 -18.02
C GLY A 269 -26.83 -7.46 -16.94
N GLN A 270 -26.36 -8.10 -15.86
CA GLN A 270 -27.20 -8.44 -14.71
C GLN A 270 -27.73 -7.19 -14.00
N ARG A 271 -26.85 -6.17 -13.77
CA ARG A 271 -27.23 -4.91 -13.16
C ARG A 271 -28.27 -4.15 -13.97
N ARG A 272 -28.14 -4.11 -15.31
CA ARG A 272 -29.12 -3.47 -16.21
C ARG A 272 -30.48 -4.16 -16.19
N ARG A 273 -30.52 -5.46 -15.92
CA ARG A 273 -31.77 -6.24 -15.73
C ARG A 273 -32.39 -6.08 -14.34
N GLY A 274 -31.85 -5.17 -13.49
CA GLY A 274 -32.37 -4.88 -12.15
C GLY A 274 -31.88 -5.85 -11.06
N ILE A 275 -30.97 -6.76 -11.36
CA ILE A 275 -30.42 -7.69 -10.36
C ILE A 275 -29.49 -6.91 -9.44
N LYS A 276 -29.90 -6.70 -8.18
CA LYS A 276 -29.12 -5.94 -7.18
C LYS A 276 -27.82 -6.62 -6.80
N ASN A 277 -27.83 -7.95 -6.71
CA ASN A 277 -26.67 -8.77 -6.36
C ASN A 277 -26.33 -9.75 -7.49
N PRO A 278 -25.53 -9.32 -8.50
CA PRO A 278 -25.09 -10.22 -9.55
C PRO A 278 -24.33 -11.42 -8.99
N VAL A 279 -24.60 -12.58 -9.60
CA VAL A 279 -23.96 -13.86 -9.27
C VAL A 279 -23.32 -14.41 -10.53
N TYR A 280 -22.10 -14.90 -10.44
CA TYR A 280 -21.42 -15.61 -11.50
C TYR A 280 -21.54 -17.11 -11.25
N THR A 281 -21.81 -17.87 -12.32
CA THR A 281 -21.78 -19.34 -12.35
C THR A 281 -21.03 -19.77 -13.61
N ARG A 282 -20.39 -20.93 -13.58
CA ARG A 282 -19.55 -21.45 -14.68
C ARG A 282 -20.20 -21.44 -16.04
N ASP A 283 -21.46 -21.83 -16.07
CA ASP A 283 -22.31 -21.98 -17.29
C ASP A 283 -22.59 -20.65 -18.00
N ARG A 284 -22.36 -19.50 -17.33
CA ARG A 284 -22.68 -18.19 -17.90
C ARG A 284 -21.74 -17.75 -19.03
N ILE A 285 -20.49 -18.18 -18.96
CA ILE A 285 -19.49 -17.84 -19.97
C ILE A 285 -18.80 -19.13 -20.42
N PRO A 286 -19.25 -19.75 -21.52
CA PRO A 286 -18.73 -21.05 -21.98
C PRO A 286 -17.21 -21.08 -22.16
N SER A 287 -16.60 -19.96 -22.56
CA SER A 287 -15.13 -19.87 -22.72
C SER A 287 -14.34 -19.86 -21.41
N LEU A 288 -15.01 -19.76 -20.27
CA LEU A 288 -14.44 -19.77 -18.91
C LEU A 288 -14.86 -21.01 -18.10
N GLU A 289 -15.74 -21.85 -18.62
CA GLU A 289 -16.28 -23.00 -17.90
C GLU A 289 -15.21 -23.94 -17.37
N ASP A 290 -14.22 -24.30 -18.21
CA ASP A 290 -13.10 -25.17 -17.83
C ASP A 290 -12.02 -24.48 -16.97
N LYS A 291 -12.06 -23.15 -16.86
CA LYS A 291 -11.04 -22.35 -16.17
C LYS A 291 -11.46 -21.86 -14.80
N ALA A 292 -12.74 -21.90 -14.49
CA ALA A 292 -13.30 -21.40 -13.24
C ALA A 292 -13.49 -22.55 -12.24
N GLU A 293 -12.48 -22.83 -11.44
CA GLU A 293 -12.51 -23.95 -10.48
C GLU A 293 -13.47 -23.74 -9.30
N CYS A 294 -13.72 -22.48 -8.92
CA CYS A 294 -14.43 -22.12 -7.68
C CYS A 294 -15.85 -21.55 -7.89
N TRP A 295 -16.40 -21.54 -9.13
CA TRP A 295 -17.66 -20.83 -9.47
C TRP A 295 -18.72 -21.75 -10.05
#